data_e6753a2241810824e60ee12840aa9a75
#
_entry.id   e6753a2241810824e60ee12840aa9a75
#
_cell.length_a   1.000
_cell.length_b   1.000
_cell.length_c   1.000
_cell.angle_alpha   90.00
_cell.angle_beta   90.00
_cell.angle_gamma   90.00
#
_symmetry.space_group_name_H-M   'P 1'
#
loop_
_entity.id
_entity.type
_entity.pdbx_description
1 polymer ?
#
loop_
_entity_poly.entity_id
_entity_poly.type
_entity_poly.pdbx_seq_one_letter_code
_entity_poly.pdbx_strand_id
1 'polypeptide(L)'
;MERVPEPELMDGAEQAAAYAAADFSASDGAVIARLGELFPGGLGSQVVDLGCGPGNISFRLAELRPAPAQVLAIDGAPSMLALAARELERRRQAQPELPRRLLFRLSCLPDPSLPGGFSAVVSNSLLHHLHDPAVLWGAVRQLAAPGACIYVKDLRRPADAAAVEALVQRHAADAPPVLQRDYRASLHAAFTPEEVRGQLRAAGLAGSLQVAPTDDRYLEVWGRLD
;
A
#
# COMPACT_ATOMS: atom_id res chain seq x y z
N MET A 1 2.49 18.00 14.85
CA MET A 1 3.45 18.72 13.98
C MET A 1 2.88 18.91 12.59
N GLU A 2 3.39 19.87 11.83
CA GLU A 2 3.00 20.10 10.43
C GLU A 2 3.50 18.97 9.52
N ARG A 3 2.74 18.66 8.44
CA ARG A 3 3.11 17.67 7.44
C ARG A 3 4.22 18.22 6.54
N VAL A 4 5.25 17.44 6.30
CA VAL A 4 6.31 17.74 5.35
C VAL A 4 6.28 16.67 4.25
N PRO A 5 5.77 16.98 3.05
CA PRO A 5 5.73 16.02 1.95
C PRO A 5 7.13 15.55 1.55
N GLU A 6 7.22 14.30 1.10
CA GLU A 6 8.42 13.70 0.51
C GLU A 6 8.25 13.51 -1.00
N PRO A 7 9.30 13.15 -1.76
CA PRO A 7 9.15 12.80 -3.17
C PRO A 7 8.14 11.67 -3.37
N GLU A 8 7.23 11.81 -4.35
CA GLU A 8 6.16 10.85 -4.58
C GLU A 8 6.65 9.47 -5.07
N LEU A 9 7.80 9.41 -5.74
CA LEU A 9 8.34 8.17 -6.28
C LEU A 9 9.63 7.76 -5.60
N MET A 10 9.69 6.50 -5.17
CA MET A 10 10.88 5.82 -4.67
C MET A 10 11.66 5.16 -5.83
N ASP A 11 12.26 5.97 -6.71
CA ASP A 11 12.94 5.48 -7.93
C ASP A 11 14.48 5.57 -7.86
N GLY A 12 15.05 5.89 -6.70
CA GLY A 12 16.49 5.90 -6.47
C GLY A 12 17.07 4.49 -6.43
N ALA A 13 18.14 4.20 -7.18
CA ALA A 13 18.74 2.87 -7.24
C ALA A 13 19.24 2.35 -5.87
N GLU A 14 19.85 3.22 -5.06
CA GLU A 14 20.29 2.88 -3.71
C GLU A 14 19.10 2.57 -2.80
N GLN A 15 18.06 3.38 -2.87
CA GLN A 15 16.81 3.22 -2.11
C GLN A 15 16.10 1.91 -2.49
N ALA A 16 15.94 1.64 -3.79
CA ALA A 16 15.34 0.41 -4.28
C ALA A 16 16.13 -0.84 -3.85
N ALA A 17 17.47 -0.78 -3.92
CA ALA A 17 18.34 -1.88 -3.49
C ALA A 17 18.23 -2.12 -1.97
N ALA A 18 18.24 -1.08 -1.16
CA ALA A 18 18.09 -1.20 0.29
C ALA A 18 16.71 -1.73 0.68
N TYR A 19 15.66 -1.27 0.01
CA TYR A 19 14.30 -1.75 0.22
C TYR A 19 14.15 -3.24 -0.15
N ALA A 20 14.75 -3.66 -1.28
CA ALA A 20 14.74 -5.05 -1.71
C ALA A 20 15.49 -6.01 -0.76
N ALA A 21 16.51 -5.49 -0.06
CA ALA A 21 17.29 -6.28 0.90
C ALA A 21 16.65 -6.35 2.30
N ALA A 22 15.69 -5.48 2.59
CA ALA A 22 15.02 -5.44 3.90
C ALA A 22 13.99 -6.57 4.03
N ASP A 23 13.88 -7.12 5.22
CA ASP A 23 12.85 -8.12 5.55
C ASP A 23 11.58 -7.46 6.10
N PHE A 24 10.56 -7.40 5.27
CA PHE A 24 9.23 -6.92 5.63
C PHE A 24 8.24 -8.07 5.89
N SER A 25 8.68 -9.33 5.95
CA SER A 25 7.81 -10.50 5.97
C SER A 25 6.79 -10.50 7.11
N ALA A 26 7.18 -10.02 8.29
CA ALA A 26 6.30 -9.93 9.45
C ALA A 26 5.19 -8.87 9.25
N SER A 27 5.56 -7.66 8.78
CA SER A 27 4.59 -6.58 8.53
C SER A 27 3.66 -6.92 7.37
N ASP A 28 4.19 -7.53 6.31
CA ASP A 28 3.41 -7.97 5.15
C ASP A 28 2.45 -9.11 5.52
N GLY A 29 2.92 -10.06 6.34
CA GLY A 29 2.08 -11.13 6.88
C GLY A 29 0.92 -10.59 7.72
N ALA A 30 1.17 -9.55 8.53
CA ALA A 30 0.14 -8.90 9.32
C ALA A 30 -0.94 -8.23 8.44
N VAL A 31 -0.56 -7.62 7.30
CA VAL A 31 -1.54 -7.08 6.32
C VAL A 31 -2.46 -8.18 5.82
N ILE A 32 -1.92 -9.33 5.43
CA ILE A 32 -2.71 -10.45 4.91
C ILE A 32 -3.63 -11.06 5.98
N ALA A 33 -3.13 -11.22 7.20
CA ALA A 33 -3.94 -11.68 8.32
C ALA A 33 -5.10 -10.71 8.59
N ARG A 34 -4.80 -9.41 8.58
CA ARG A 34 -5.80 -8.37 8.80
C ARG A 34 -6.88 -8.32 7.72
N LEU A 35 -6.51 -8.51 6.46
CA LEU A 35 -7.47 -8.67 5.36
C LEU A 35 -8.43 -9.85 5.57
N GLY A 36 -7.91 -10.98 6.07
CA GLY A 36 -8.73 -12.16 6.41
C GLY A 36 -9.71 -11.90 7.55
N GLU A 37 -9.31 -11.12 8.58
CA GLU A 37 -10.18 -10.71 9.68
C GLU A 37 -11.29 -9.77 9.23
N LEU A 38 -10.94 -8.74 8.44
CA LEU A 38 -11.88 -7.72 7.97
C LEU A 38 -12.84 -8.25 6.91
N PHE A 39 -12.39 -9.18 6.09
CA PHE A 39 -13.13 -9.70 4.95
C PHE A 39 -13.15 -11.24 4.93
N PRO A 40 -13.83 -11.88 5.91
CA PRO A 40 -13.82 -13.35 6.05
C PRO A 40 -14.42 -14.07 4.85
N GLY A 41 -15.22 -13.38 4.03
CA GLY A 41 -15.71 -13.89 2.73
C GLY A 41 -14.70 -13.82 1.58
N GLY A 42 -13.48 -13.35 1.87
CA GLY A 42 -12.42 -13.13 0.88
C GLY A 42 -12.53 -11.79 0.13
N LEU A 43 -11.57 -11.55 -0.75
CA LEU A 43 -11.44 -10.29 -1.51
C LEU A 43 -12.14 -10.35 -2.89
N GLY A 44 -12.75 -11.49 -3.23
CA GLY A 44 -13.35 -11.69 -4.55
C GLY A 44 -12.33 -12.06 -5.63
N SER A 45 -12.74 -11.95 -6.90
CA SER A 45 -11.97 -12.51 -8.02
C SER A 45 -10.98 -11.53 -8.64
N GLN A 46 -11.23 -10.23 -8.54
CA GLN A 46 -10.42 -9.18 -9.16
C GLN A 46 -9.90 -8.24 -8.06
N VAL A 47 -8.61 -8.23 -7.84
CA VAL A 47 -7.96 -7.39 -6.81
C VAL A 47 -7.01 -6.42 -7.48
N VAL A 48 -6.98 -5.16 -7.04
CA VAL A 48 -5.95 -4.20 -7.42
C VAL A 48 -5.14 -3.81 -6.19
N ASP A 49 -3.80 -3.74 -6.36
CA ASP A 49 -2.83 -3.29 -5.35
C ASP A 49 -2.20 -1.99 -5.84
N LEU A 50 -2.48 -0.90 -5.14
CA LEU A 50 -2.06 0.47 -5.50
C LEU A 50 -0.77 0.83 -4.77
N GLY A 51 0.27 1.21 -5.52
CA GLY A 51 1.59 1.48 -4.97
C GLY A 51 2.25 0.17 -4.52
N CYS A 52 2.28 -0.82 -5.40
CA CYS A 52 2.69 -2.19 -5.05
C CYS A 52 4.19 -2.33 -4.73
N GLY A 53 5.01 -1.33 -5.07
CA GLY A 53 6.46 -1.40 -4.91
C GLY A 53 7.06 -2.65 -5.58
N PRO A 54 7.93 -3.41 -4.90
CA PRO A 54 8.51 -4.66 -5.42
C PRO A 54 7.54 -5.85 -5.34
N GLY A 55 6.26 -5.62 -5.02
CA GLY A 55 5.21 -6.61 -5.09
C GLY A 55 5.01 -7.46 -3.83
N ASN A 56 5.58 -7.09 -2.70
CA ASN A 56 5.53 -7.90 -1.47
C ASN A 56 4.10 -8.29 -1.07
N ILE A 57 3.17 -7.33 -1.04
CA ILE A 57 1.75 -7.57 -0.76
C ILE A 57 1.09 -8.28 -1.94
N SER A 58 1.37 -7.84 -3.18
CA SER A 58 0.78 -8.41 -4.40
C SER A 58 0.99 -9.92 -4.53
N PHE A 59 2.21 -10.41 -4.25
CA PHE A 59 2.50 -11.85 -4.26
C PHE A 59 1.65 -12.60 -3.23
N ARG A 60 1.53 -12.08 -2.02
CA ARG A 60 0.73 -12.67 -0.95
C ARG A 60 -0.77 -12.64 -1.26
N LEU A 61 -1.26 -11.56 -1.90
CA LEU A 61 -2.65 -11.49 -2.39
C LEU A 61 -2.95 -12.57 -3.43
N ALA A 62 -2.03 -12.81 -4.37
CA ALA A 62 -2.18 -13.85 -5.38
C ALA A 62 -2.13 -15.28 -4.80
N GLU A 63 -1.56 -15.45 -3.61
CA GLU A 63 -1.43 -16.72 -2.89
C GLU A 63 -2.55 -16.96 -1.85
N LEU A 64 -3.49 -16.02 -1.68
CA LEU A 64 -4.64 -16.19 -0.75
C LEU A 64 -5.42 -17.49 -1.01
N ARG A 65 -6.20 -17.93 -0.01
CA ARG A 65 -7.12 -19.06 -0.15
C ARG A 65 -8.50 -18.67 0.38
N PRO A 66 -9.53 -18.57 -0.49
CA PRO A 66 -9.48 -18.77 -1.95
C PRO A 66 -8.64 -17.67 -2.65
N ALA A 67 -7.93 -18.08 -3.71
CA ALA A 67 -7.12 -17.16 -4.48
C ALA A 67 -7.99 -16.29 -5.40
N PRO A 68 -7.68 -14.99 -5.56
CA PRO A 68 -8.25 -14.18 -6.63
C PRO A 68 -7.93 -14.78 -8.00
N ALA A 69 -8.82 -14.58 -8.95
CA ALA A 69 -8.55 -14.96 -10.35
C ALA A 69 -7.44 -14.06 -10.92
N GLN A 70 -7.44 -12.79 -10.54
CA GLN A 70 -6.43 -11.83 -10.97
C GLN A 70 -6.10 -10.81 -9.88
N VAL A 71 -4.83 -10.48 -9.77
CA VAL A 71 -4.29 -9.33 -9.02
C VAL A 71 -3.60 -8.42 -10.02
N LEU A 72 -4.07 -7.18 -10.15
CA LEU A 72 -3.38 -6.12 -10.87
C LEU A 72 -2.59 -5.30 -9.85
N ALA A 73 -1.28 -5.27 -9.98
CA ALA A 73 -0.37 -4.54 -9.11
C ALA A 73 0.21 -3.35 -9.87
N ILE A 74 -0.02 -2.14 -9.39
CA ILE A 74 0.44 -0.93 -10.06
C ILE A 74 1.41 -0.13 -9.21
N ASP A 75 2.42 0.43 -9.85
CA ASP A 75 3.38 1.34 -9.23
C ASP A 75 3.88 2.35 -10.24
N GLY A 76 4.24 3.55 -9.76
CA GLY A 76 4.81 4.62 -10.59
C GLY A 76 6.33 4.53 -10.75
N ALA A 77 7.03 3.73 -9.94
CA ALA A 77 8.48 3.63 -9.93
C ALA A 77 8.98 2.45 -10.79
N PRO A 78 9.64 2.71 -11.95
CA PRO A 78 10.19 1.64 -12.79
C PRO A 78 11.18 0.74 -12.06
N SER A 79 11.99 1.28 -11.15
CA SER A 79 12.96 0.52 -10.35
C SER A 79 12.28 -0.53 -9.45
N MET A 80 11.17 -0.17 -8.82
CA MET A 80 10.38 -1.08 -7.99
C MET A 80 9.75 -2.20 -8.82
N LEU A 81 9.18 -1.86 -9.97
CA LEU A 81 8.61 -2.87 -10.86
C LEU A 81 9.66 -3.80 -11.49
N ALA A 82 10.89 -3.32 -11.69
CA ALA A 82 11.99 -4.18 -12.12
C ALA A 82 12.34 -5.24 -11.06
N LEU A 83 12.25 -4.90 -9.77
CA LEU A 83 12.40 -5.86 -8.66
C LEU A 83 11.24 -6.85 -8.63
N ALA A 84 10.01 -6.36 -8.77
CA ALA A 84 8.80 -7.19 -8.82
C ALA A 84 8.87 -8.21 -9.99
N ALA A 85 9.31 -7.78 -11.16
CA ALA A 85 9.45 -8.65 -12.33
C ALA A 85 10.50 -9.75 -12.11
N ARG A 86 11.64 -9.44 -11.49
CA ARG A 86 12.68 -10.43 -11.15
C ARG A 86 12.15 -11.46 -10.14
N GLU A 87 11.43 -11.02 -9.14
CA GLU A 87 10.83 -11.90 -8.14
C GLU A 87 9.74 -12.78 -8.75
N LEU A 88 8.92 -12.25 -9.65
CA LEU A 88 7.90 -13.01 -10.37
C LEU A 88 8.55 -14.13 -11.21
N GLU A 89 9.63 -13.83 -11.93
CA GLU A 89 10.35 -14.83 -12.72
C GLU A 89 10.99 -15.91 -11.82
N ARG A 90 11.54 -15.52 -10.68
CA ARG A 90 12.08 -16.46 -9.70
C ARG A 90 11.00 -17.42 -9.17
N ARG A 91 9.80 -16.88 -8.84
CA ARG A 91 8.69 -17.70 -8.32
C ARG A 91 8.03 -18.56 -9.38
N ARG A 92 8.07 -18.15 -10.66
CA ARG A 92 7.46 -18.87 -11.78
C ARG A 92 7.88 -20.34 -11.85
N GLN A 93 9.12 -20.66 -11.47
CA GLN A 93 9.63 -22.03 -11.49
C GLN A 93 8.85 -22.96 -10.53
N ALA A 94 8.48 -22.45 -9.34
CA ALA A 94 7.73 -23.21 -8.34
C ALA A 94 6.20 -23.02 -8.48
N GLN A 95 5.77 -21.92 -9.11
CA GLN A 95 4.36 -21.52 -9.23
C GLN A 95 4.06 -21.08 -10.68
N PRO A 96 3.91 -22.01 -11.64
CA PRO A 96 3.74 -21.69 -13.07
C PRO A 96 2.48 -20.87 -13.39
N GLU A 97 1.45 -20.93 -12.53
CA GLU A 97 0.20 -20.18 -12.67
C GLU A 97 0.28 -18.73 -12.18
N LEU A 98 1.30 -18.40 -11.39
CA LEU A 98 1.42 -17.08 -10.78
C LEU A 98 1.47 -15.93 -11.81
N PRO A 99 2.23 -16.01 -12.92
CA PRO A 99 2.25 -14.96 -13.95
C PRO A 99 0.92 -14.74 -14.68
N ARG A 100 0.00 -15.69 -14.60
CA ARG A 100 -1.36 -15.54 -15.17
C ARG A 100 -2.31 -14.81 -14.21
N ARG A 101 -2.02 -14.88 -12.91
CA ARG A 101 -2.86 -14.28 -11.86
C ARG A 101 -2.37 -12.92 -11.42
N LEU A 102 -1.05 -12.70 -11.41
CA LEU A 102 -0.42 -11.47 -10.93
C LEU A 102 0.20 -10.71 -12.09
N LEU A 103 -0.33 -9.53 -12.36
CA LEU A 103 0.12 -8.64 -13.42
C LEU A 103 0.66 -7.36 -12.81
N PHE A 104 1.89 -7.01 -13.14
CA PHE A 104 2.50 -5.74 -12.78
C PHE A 104 2.34 -4.73 -13.91
N ARG A 105 1.98 -3.49 -13.56
CA ARG A 105 1.79 -2.41 -14.53
C ARG A 105 2.41 -1.11 -14.03
N LEU A 106 3.25 -0.49 -14.86
CA LEU A 106 3.75 0.86 -14.63
C LEU A 106 2.59 1.85 -14.85
N SER A 107 2.23 2.56 -13.80
CA SER A 107 1.16 3.55 -13.81
C SER A 107 1.30 4.50 -12.63
N CYS A 108 1.29 5.80 -12.92
CA CYS A 108 1.15 6.85 -11.91
C CYS A 108 -0.32 7.22 -11.78
N LEU A 109 -0.78 7.41 -10.56
CA LEU A 109 -2.14 7.90 -10.30
C LEU A 109 -2.21 9.44 -10.42
N PRO A 110 -3.31 10.02 -10.92
CA PRO A 110 -4.48 9.33 -11.47
C PRO A 110 -4.22 8.76 -12.87
N ASP A 111 -4.70 7.56 -13.16
CA ASP A 111 -4.66 6.97 -14.50
C ASP A 111 -6.06 6.56 -14.95
N PRO A 112 -6.70 7.35 -15.82
CA PRO A 112 -8.05 7.06 -16.31
C PRO A 112 -8.13 5.83 -17.24
N SER A 113 -6.98 5.31 -17.69
CA SER A 113 -6.92 4.10 -18.53
C SER A 113 -6.97 2.79 -17.74
N LEU A 114 -6.91 2.86 -16.41
CA LEU A 114 -7.07 1.68 -15.56
C LEU A 114 -8.51 1.17 -15.61
N PRO A 115 -8.72 -0.15 -15.76
CA PRO A 115 -10.06 -0.71 -15.77
C PRO A 115 -10.68 -0.60 -14.38
N GLY A 116 -11.99 -0.36 -14.33
CA GLY A 116 -12.78 -0.45 -13.10
C GLY A 116 -13.30 -1.88 -12.86
N GLY A 117 -14.10 -2.03 -11.81
CA GLY A 117 -14.81 -3.29 -11.52
C GLY A 117 -14.06 -4.26 -10.62
N PHE A 118 -13.03 -3.79 -9.90
CA PHE A 118 -12.31 -4.62 -8.94
C PHE A 118 -13.17 -4.94 -7.72
N SER A 119 -13.18 -6.19 -7.31
CA SER A 119 -13.84 -6.68 -6.08
C SER A 119 -13.10 -6.29 -4.81
N ALA A 120 -11.82 -5.93 -4.92
CA ALA A 120 -11.07 -5.33 -3.83
C ALA A 120 -10.01 -4.33 -4.34
N VAL A 121 -9.83 -3.24 -3.58
CA VAL A 121 -8.75 -2.26 -3.75
C VAL A 121 -7.93 -2.28 -2.47
N VAL A 122 -6.65 -2.62 -2.62
CA VAL A 122 -5.67 -2.68 -1.53
C VAL A 122 -4.58 -1.65 -1.78
N SER A 123 -4.08 -1.05 -0.73
CA SER A 123 -2.90 -0.19 -0.78
C SER A 123 -2.16 -0.28 0.55
N ASN A 124 -0.84 -0.37 0.50
CA ASN A 124 0.01 -0.38 1.68
C ASN A 124 1.18 0.58 1.50
N SER A 125 1.27 1.58 2.36
CA SER A 125 2.37 2.56 2.37
C SER A 125 2.48 3.39 1.07
N LEU A 126 1.35 3.87 0.54
CA LEU A 126 1.29 4.75 -0.63
C LEU A 126 0.78 6.16 -0.28
N LEU A 127 -0.22 6.26 0.62
CA LEU A 127 -0.94 7.51 0.85
C LEU A 127 -0.01 8.66 1.29
N HIS A 128 1.00 8.37 2.13
CA HIS A 128 1.93 9.38 2.62
C HIS A 128 2.83 9.96 1.50
N HIS A 129 3.10 9.21 0.43
CA HIS A 129 3.86 9.70 -0.72
C HIS A 129 3.07 10.70 -1.56
N LEU A 130 1.75 10.63 -1.59
CA LEU A 130 0.93 11.48 -2.45
C LEU A 130 0.88 12.91 -1.90
N HIS A 131 1.27 13.88 -2.72
CA HIS A 131 1.16 15.30 -2.37
C HIS A 131 -0.30 15.71 -2.24
N ASP A 132 -1.15 15.28 -3.19
CA ASP A 132 -2.60 15.38 -3.11
C ASP A 132 -3.23 14.02 -2.79
N PRO A 133 -3.73 13.80 -1.55
CA PRO A 133 -4.35 12.54 -1.17
C PRO A 133 -5.66 12.23 -1.90
N ALA A 134 -6.30 13.25 -2.52
CA ALA A 134 -7.51 13.04 -3.32
C ALA A 134 -7.28 12.10 -4.51
N VAL A 135 -6.03 11.99 -4.97
CA VAL A 135 -5.62 11.08 -6.04
C VAL A 135 -5.88 9.62 -5.65
N LEU A 136 -5.54 9.19 -4.41
CA LEU A 136 -5.81 7.83 -3.95
C LEU A 136 -7.31 7.55 -3.86
N TRP A 137 -8.05 8.47 -3.25
CA TRP A 137 -9.49 8.28 -3.06
C TRP A 137 -10.27 8.35 -4.37
N GLY A 138 -9.80 9.13 -5.32
CA GLY A 138 -10.29 9.14 -6.72
C GLY A 138 -10.05 7.79 -7.40
N ALA A 139 -8.85 7.22 -7.25
CA ALA A 139 -8.53 5.89 -7.77
C ALA A 139 -9.39 4.79 -7.14
N VAL A 140 -9.61 4.83 -5.81
CA VAL A 140 -10.51 3.89 -5.12
C VAL A 140 -11.90 3.93 -5.75
N ARG A 141 -12.47 5.13 -5.97
CA ARG A 141 -13.80 5.28 -6.59
C ARG A 141 -13.86 4.82 -8.05
N GLN A 142 -12.80 5.08 -8.81
CA GLN A 142 -12.70 4.69 -10.22
C GLN A 142 -12.62 3.16 -10.39
N LEU A 143 -11.84 2.51 -9.54
CA LEU A 143 -11.44 1.12 -9.73
C LEU A 143 -12.39 0.13 -9.07
N ALA A 144 -12.98 0.48 -7.92
CA ALA A 144 -13.80 -0.42 -7.14
C ALA A 144 -15.16 -0.69 -7.79
N ALA A 145 -15.58 -1.94 -7.77
CA ALA A 145 -16.97 -2.31 -8.05
C ALA A 145 -17.88 -1.97 -6.85
N PRO A 146 -19.21 -1.85 -7.04
CA PRO A 146 -20.13 -1.82 -5.92
C PRO A 146 -19.92 -3.04 -5.00
N GLY A 147 -19.91 -2.82 -3.69
CA GLY A 147 -19.62 -3.84 -2.68
C GLY A 147 -18.16 -4.24 -2.52
N ALA A 148 -17.24 -3.60 -3.25
CA ALA A 148 -15.81 -3.92 -3.21
C ALA A 148 -15.21 -3.75 -1.80
N CYS A 149 -14.32 -4.64 -1.43
CA CYS A 149 -13.49 -4.54 -0.23
C CYS A 149 -12.43 -3.45 -0.44
N ILE A 150 -12.36 -2.49 0.45
CA ILE A 150 -11.34 -1.43 0.44
C ILE A 150 -10.46 -1.60 1.66
N TYR A 151 -9.13 -1.62 1.45
CA TYR A 151 -8.16 -1.65 2.52
C TYR A 151 -6.95 -0.79 2.16
N VAL A 152 -6.69 0.21 3.00
CA VAL A 152 -5.49 1.04 2.93
C VAL A 152 -4.81 1.00 4.29
N LYS A 153 -3.55 0.59 4.33
CA LYS A 153 -2.70 0.72 5.51
C LYS A 153 -1.59 1.70 5.20
N ASP A 154 -1.38 2.62 6.11
CA ASP A 154 -0.34 3.64 5.90
C ASP A 154 0.28 4.10 7.22
N LEU A 155 1.43 4.76 7.13
CA LEU A 155 2.02 5.43 8.29
C LEU A 155 1.08 6.53 8.80
N ARG A 156 1.10 6.78 10.09
CA ARG A 156 0.45 7.93 10.69
C ARG A 156 1.46 8.91 11.23
N ARG A 157 1.22 10.20 11.00
CA ARG A 157 2.11 11.25 11.47
C ARG A 157 2.15 11.30 12.99
N PRO A 158 3.36 11.23 13.61
CA PRO A 158 3.53 11.40 15.05
C PRO A 158 3.20 12.82 15.51
N ALA A 159 3.07 12.99 16.83
CA ALA A 159 2.72 14.28 17.40
C ALA A 159 3.81 15.36 17.21
N ASP A 160 5.08 14.96 17.32
CA ASP A 160 6.23 15.85 17.27
C ASP A 160 7.49 15.13 16.78
N ALA A 161 8.58 15.88 16.59
CA ALA A 161 9.85 15.35 16.10
C ALA A 161 10.51 14.36 17.09
N ALA A 162 10.30 14.49 18.39
CA ALA A 162 10.85 13.55 19.36
C ALA A 162 10.16 12.17 19.22
N ALA A 163 8.87 12.16 18.97
CA ALA A 163 8.12 10.94 18.67
C ALA A 163 8.56 10.29 17.34
N VAL A 164 8.92 11.10 16.32
CA VAL A 164 9.52 10.57 15.07
C VAL A 164 10.81 9.82 15.37
N GLU A 165 11.76 10.45 16.10
CA GLU A 165 13.03 9.81 16.43
C GLU A 165 12.84 8.55 17.29
N ALA A 166 11.92 8.56 18.24
CA ALA A 166 11.59 7.39 19.04
C ALA A 166 11.07 6.21 18.19
N LEU A 167 10.26 6.49 17.14
CA LEU A 167 9.79 5.46 16.21
C LEU A 167 10.93 4.95 15.32
N VAL A 168 11.81 5.83 14.83
CA VAL A 168 12.99 5.41 14.05
C VAL A 168 13.88 4.48 14.88
N GLN A 169 14.16 4.84 16.12
CA GLN A 169 14.96 4.02 17.03
C GLN A 169 14.27 2.67 17.35
N ARG A 170 12.96 2.66 17.49
CA ARG A 170 12.22 1.43 17.82
C ARG A 170 12.10 0.47 16.65
N HIS A 171 11.88 0.98 15.44
CA HIS A 171 11.48 0.18 14.29
C HIS A 171 12.51 0.09 13.17
N ALA A 172 13.56 0.91 13.21
CA ALA A 172 14.56 0.98 12.15
C ALA A 172 16.01 1.14 12.67
N ALA A 173 16.27 0.91 13.97
CA ALA A 173 17.62 1.10 14.55
C ALA A 173 18.70 0.30 13.81
N ASP A 174 18.37 -0.94 13.42
CA ASP A 174 19.30 -1.84 12.74
C ASP A 174 19.22 -1.75 11.20
N ALA A 175 18.36 -0.89 10.67
CA ALA A 175 18.23 -0.71 9.22
C ALA A 175 19.40 0.12 8.64
N PRO A 176 19.75 -0.06 7.37
CA PRO A 176 20.71 0.80 6.68
C PRO A 176 20.36 2.29 6.82
N PRO A 177 21.37 3.20 6.88
CA PRO A 177 21.11 4.64 7.05
C PRO A 177 20.13 5.24 6.02
N VAL A 178 20.14 4.74 4.78
CA VAL A 178 19.18 5.18 3.74
C VAL A 178 17.76 4.88 4.16
N LEU A 179 17.46 3.69 4.67
CA LEU A 179 16.10 3.32 5.11
C LEU A 179 15.69 4.05 6.38
N GLN A 180 16.62 4.33 7.30
CA GLN A 180 16.32 5.16 8.48
C GLN A 180 15.95 6.59 8.08
N ARG A 181 16.67 7.17 7.13
CA ARG A 181 16.39 8.50 6.57
C ARG A 181 15.02 8.51 5.89
N ASP A 182 14.76 7.53 5.03
CA ASP A 182 13.52 7.44 4.29
C ASP A 182 12.32 7.20 5.22
N TYR A 183 12.45 6.32 6.20
CA TYR A 183 11.40 6.10 7.21
C TYR A 183 11.10 7.37 8.03
N ARG A 184 12.13 8.14 8.38
CA ARG A 184 11.95 9.44 9.04
C ARG A 184 11.18 10.42 8.14
N ALA A 185 11.54 10.52 6.86
CA ALA A 185 10.84 11.38 5.90
C ALA A 185 9.38 10.95 5.74
N SER A 186 9.12 9.65 5.60
CA SER A 186 7.77 9.11 5.48
C SER A 186 6.90 9.38 6.72
N LEU A 187 7.47 9.32 7.94
CA LEU A 187 6.75 9.70 9.16
C LEU A 187 6.36 11.19 9.18
N HIS A 188 7.21 12.08 8.64
CA HIS A 188 6.87 13.50 8.47
C HIS A 188 5.84 13.74 7.37
N ALA A 189 5.84 12.92 6.31
CA ALA A 189 4.93 13.01 5.17
C ALA A 189 3.57 12.35 5.45
N ALA A 190 3.48 11.48 6.45
CA ALA A 190 2.27 10.76 6.81
C ALA A 190 1.10 11.67 7.21
N PHE A 191 -0.12 11.19 7.07
CA PHE A 191 -1.32 11.89 7.52
C PHE A 191 -1.74 11.42 8.91
N THR A 192 -2.43 12.28 9.66
CA THR A 192 -3.10 11.89 10.91
C THR A 192 -4.43 11.20 10.61
N PRO A 193 -4.98 10.40 11.53
CA PRO A 193 -6.31 9.82 11.36
C PRO A 193 -7.41 10.87 11.12
N GLU A 194 -7.31 12.03 11.73
CA GLU A 194 -8.26 13.15 11.55
C GLU A 194 -8.21 13.71 10.14
N GLU A 195 -7.01 13.91 9.60
CA GLU A 195 -6.82 14.37 8.21
C GLU A 195 -7.39 13.34 7.23
N VAL A 196 -7.13 12.04 7.43
CA VAL A 196 -7.68 10.97 6.58
C VAL A 196 -9.21 10.93 6.65
N ARG A 197 -9.83 11.09 7.84
CA ARG A 197 -11.29 11.23 7.95
C ARG A 197 -11.82 12.44 7.17
N GLY A 198 -11.06 13.56 7.18
CA GLY A 198 -11.37 14.75 6.37
C GLY A 198 -11.32 14.45 4.86
N GLN A 199 -10.28 13.74 4.41
CA GLN A 199 -10.12 13.31 3.03
C GLN A 199 -11.27 12.40 2.58
N LEU A 200 -11.66 11.42 3.39
CA LEU A 200 -12.78 10.53 3.09
C LEU A 200 -14.11 11.28 2.99
N ARG A 201 -14.35 12.27 3.86
CA ARG A 201 -15.55 13.15 3.75
C ARG A 201 -15.54 13.92 2.43
N ALA A 202 -14.41 14.53 2.07
CA ALA A 202 -14.26 15.28 0.83
C ALA A 202 -14.45 14.39 -0.42
N ALA A 203 -14.01 13.13 -0.33
CA ALA A 203 -14.18 12.14 -1.39
C ALA A 203 -15.57 11.47 -1.43
N GLY A 204 -16.46 11.75 -0.46
CA GLY A 204 -17.78 11.10 -0.35
C GLY A 204 -17.70 9.62 0.05
N LEU A 205 -16.65 9.21 0.76
CA LEU A 205 -16.37 7.83 1.17
C LEU A 205 -16.59 7.59 2.68
N ALA A 206 -16.88 8.64 3.44
CA ALA A 206 -16.97 8.54 4.90
C ALA A 206 -18.16 7.70 5.42
N GLY A 207 -19.18 7.45 4.59
CA GLY A 207 -20.29 6.55 4.92
C GLY A 207 -19.92 5.07 4.80
N SER A 208 -18.98 4.74 3.90
CA SER A 208 -18.61 3.36 3.55
C SER A 208 -17.29 2.92 4.20
N LEU A 209 -16.38 3.86 4.51
CA LEU A 209 -15.04 3.57 5.00
C LEU A 209 -14.79 4.08 6.41
N GLN A 210 -14.14 3.26 7.21
CA GLN A 210 -13.69 3.56 8.57
C GLN A 210 -12.20 3.87 8.60
N VAL A 211 -11.77 4.66 9.60
CA VAL A 211 -10.35 5.00 9.83
C VAL A 211 -10.03 4.78 11.31
N ALA A 212 -8.98 4.02 11.59
CA ALA A 212 -8.44 3.88 12.93
C ALA A 212 -6.91 3.79 12.94
N PRO A 213 -6.24 4.25 14.00
CA PRO A 213 -4.88 3.87 14.28
C PRO A 213 -4.84 2.39 14.67
N THR A 214 -3.82 1.64 14.23
CA THR A 214 -3.66 0.21 14.56
C THR A 214 -2.56 -0.04 15.59
N ASP A 215 -1.52 0.77 15.56
CA ASP A 215 -0.39 0.70 16.49
C ASP A 215 0.26 2.09 16.68
N ASP A 216 1.51 2.11 17.12
CA ASP A 216 2.23 3.36 17.37
C ASP A 216 2.61 4.13 16.09
N ARG A 217 2.62 3.50 14.91
CA ARG A 217 3.10 4.07 13.63
C ARG A 217 2.16 3.94 12.45
N TYR A 218 1.11 3.10 12.52
CA TYR A 218 0.21 2.88 11.40
C TYR A 218 -1.23 3.32 11.69
N LEU A 219 -1.94 3.63 10.61
CA LEU A 219 -3.39 3.71 10.54
C LEU A 219 -3.91 2.76 9.46
N GLU A 220 -5.17 2.40 9.56
CA GLU A 220 -5.90 1.65 8.54
C GLU A 220 -7.15 2.41 8.11
N VAL A 221 -7.49 2.24 6.83
CA VAL A 221 -8.80 2.58 6.27
C VAL A 221 -9.39 1.32 5.68
N TRP A 222 -10.62 0.99 6.05
CA TRP A 222 -11.27 -0.22 5.56
C TRP A 222 -12.78 -0.05 5.47
N GLY A 223 -13.42 -0.89 4.65
CA GLY A 223 -14.86 -0.98 4.51
C GLY A 223 -15.27 -1.62 3.20
N ARG A 224 -16.55 -1.50 2.88
CA ARG A 224 -17.08 -1.88 1.57
C ARG A 224 -17.66 -0.66 0.90
N LEU A 225 -17.37 -0.53 -0.39
CA LEU A 225 -17.90 0.58 -1.18
C LEU A 225 -19.36 0.25 -1.57
N ASP A 226 -20.27 1.20 -1.31
CA ASP A 226 -21.69 1.07 -1.68
C ASP A 226 -21.91 1.14 -3.19
#